data_ecca6775ff3c44e880435bcbd3ba3153
#
_entry.id   ecca6775ff3c44e880435bcbd3ba3153
#
_cell.length_a   1.000
_cell.length_b   1.000
_cell.length_c   1.000
_cell.angle_alpha   90.00
_cell.angle_beta   90.00
_cell.angle_gamma   90.00
#
_symmetry.space_group_name_H-M   'P 1'
#
loop_
_entity.id
_entity.type
_entity.pdbx_description
1 polymer ?
#
loop_
_entity_poly.entity_id
_entity_poly.type
_entity_poly.pdbx_seq_one_letter_code
_entity_poly.pdbx_strand_id
1 'polypeptide(L)'
;MEQEVGRFQTEIILFVILAACVILMASNFGAGGFVGDAISNFCFGLMGLMAYLFPIVFFLESAFILINKTNRLAYKKLAAAFVMFLFLCGAAQLLTDGYMQSTTLLDYYALSADYKTGGGLIGGAICISVTSAFGTIGGYVIIILAFVVCMIIITQRSLLDFVTRLVMKVCDFVKDRHMRYMQGQPERERYREERARERQLIREQRREERVRRLEEDCLLYTSPSPRDS
;
A
#
# COMPACT_ATOMS: atom_id res chain seq x y z
N MET A 1 -29.51 29.73 -23.05
CA MET A 1 -30.18 29.97 -21.75
C MET A 1 -30.44 28.68 -20.97
N GLU A 2 -31.17 27.69 -21.50
CA GLU A 2 -31.42 26.40 -20.76
C GLU A 2 -30.16 25.62 -20.42
N GLN A 3 -29.16 25.59 -21.28
CA GLN A 3 -27.89 24.86 -21.01
C GLN A 3 -27.05 25.53 -19.91
N GLU A 4 -27.06 26.84 -19.82
CA GLU A 4 -26.36 27.59 -18.76
C GLU A 4 -27.04 27.41 -17.41
N VAL A 5 -28.35 27.44 -17.37
CA VAL A 5 -29.12 27.20 -16.13
C VAL A 5 -28.89 25.78 -15.60
N GLY A 6 -28.86 24.77 -16.50
CA GLY A 6 -28.56 23.39 -16.10
C GLY A 6 -27.13 23.18 -15.58
N ARG A 7 -26.18 23.94 -16.09
CA ARG A 7 -24.78 23.93 -15.65
C ARG A 7 -24.62 24.55 -14.27
N PHE A 8 -25.25 25.69 -14.04
CA PHE A 8 -25.28 26.40 -12.76
C PHE A 8 -25.94 25.57 -11.64
N GLN A 9 -27.04 24.89 -11.96
CA GLN A 9 -27.69 23.96 -11.02
C GLN A 9 -26.79 22.76 -10.66
N THR A 10 -26.05 22.23 -11.63
CA THR A 10 -25.13 21.13 -11.40
C THR A 10 -23.98 21.54 -10.48
N GLU A 11 -23.44 22.74 -10.64
CA GLU A 11 -22.39 23.28 -9.78
C GLU A 11 -22.86 23.48 -8.35
N ILE A 12 -24.07 24.08 -8.16
CA ILE A 12 -24.64 24.25 -6.83
C ILE A 12 -24.85 22.90 -6.12
N ILE A 13 -25.40 21.91 -6.81
CA ILE A 13 -25.62 20.58 -6.25
C ILE A 13 -24.26 19.95 -5.84
N LEU A 14 -23.23 20.10 -6.66
CA LEU A 14 -21.91 19.57 -6.37
C LEU A 14 -21.28 20.23 -5.13
N PHE A 15 -21.45 21.54 -4.96
CA PHE A 15 -20.99 22.24 -3.76
C PHE A 15 -21.73 21.83 -2.50
N VAL A 16 -23.05 21.61 -2.60
CA VAL A 16 -23.86 21.12 -1.46
C VAL A 16 -23.42 19.72 -1.06
N ILE A 17 -23.20 18.82 -2.03
CA ILE A 17 -22.70 17.46 -1.76
C ILE A 17 -21.30 17.51 -1.15
N LEU A 18 -20.42 18.37 -1.66
CA LEU A 18 -19.08 18.55 -1.11
C LEU A 18 -19.14 19.01 0.35
N ALA A 19 -19.95 20.01 0.65
CA ALA A 19 -20.14 20.50 2.02
C ALA A 19 -20.65 19.39 2.95
N ALA A 20 -21.64 18.61 2.50
CA ALA A 20 -22.16 17.47 3.26
C ALA A 20 -21.10 16.41 3.50
N CYS A 21 -20.26 16.08 2.49
CA CYS A 21 -19.16 15.13 2.62
C CYS A 21 -18.08 15.62 3.60
N VAL A 22 -17.76 16.92 3.57
CA VAL A 22 -16.79 17.52 4.52
C VAL A 22 -17.32 17.46 5.95
N ILE A 23 -18.61 17.76 6.16
CA ILE A 23 -19.25 17.66 7.48
C ILE A 23 -19.25 16.22 7.97
N LEU A 24 -19.61 15.25 7.11
CA LEU A 24 -19.56 13.82 7.41
C LEU A 24 -18.15 13.37 7.78
N MET A 25 -17.16 13.81 7.03
CA MET A 25 -15.77 13.49 7.30
C MET A 25 -15.31 14.06 8.64
N ALA A 26 -15.62 15.33 8.92
CA ALA A 26 -15.35 15.95 10.21
C ALA A 26 -16.04 15.22 11.37
N SER A 27 -17.29 14.78 11.17
CA SER A 27 -18.06 13.98 12.15
C SER A 27 -17.41 12.64 12.43
N ASN A 28 -16.91 11.94 11.41
CA ASN A 28 -16.23 10.66 11.58
C ASN A 28 -14.90 10.78 12.40
N PHE A 29 -14.29 11.96 12.38
CA PHE A 29 -13.12 12.27 13.22
C PHE A 29 -13.46 12.86 14.59
N GLY A 30 -14.76 12.90 14.96
CA GLY A 30 -15.20 13.37 16.29
C GLY A 30 -15.35 14.89 16.40
N ALA A 31 -15.33 15.64 15.29
CA ALA A 31 -15.51 17.09 15.28
C ALA A 31 -16.97 17.52 14.98
N GLY A 32 -17.92 16.59 14.92
CA GLY A 32 -19.28 16.84 14.46
C GLY A 32 -20.29 17.28 15.51
N GLY A 33 -19.94 17.31 16.79
CA GLY A 33 -20.86 17.56 17.89
C GLY A 33 -21.95 16.49 17.99
N PHE A 34 -23.00 16.72 18.81
CA PHE A 34 -24.04 15.72 19.09
C PHE A 34 -24.70 15.12 17.84
N VAL A 35 -25.06 15.95 16.87
CA VAL A 35 -25.69 15.49 15.62
C VAL A 35 -24.68 14.73 14.74
N GLY A 36 -23.45 15.24 14.66
CA GLY A 36 -22.39 14.58 13.90
C GLY A 36 -22.01 13.22 14.48
N ASP A 37 -21.94 13.11 15.81
CA ASP A 37 -21.65 11.85 16.49
C ASP A 37 -22.74 10.80 16.23
N ALA A 38 -24.02 11.20 16.23
CA ALA A 38 -25.12 10.30 15.90
C ALA A 38 -25.04 9.78 14.45
N ILE A 39 -24.74 10.68 13.49
CA ILE A 39 -24.58 10.31 12.08
C ILE A 39 -23.33 9.45 11.89
N SER A 40 -22.24 9.78 12.54
CA SER A 40 -20.99 9.03 12.52
C SER A 40 -21.21 7.60 13.04
N ASN A 41 -21.82 7.43 14.22
CA ASN A 41 -22.11 6.13 14.79
C ASN A 41 -23.01 5.29 13.88
N PHE A 42 -24.00 5.91 13.24
CA PHE A 42 -24.84 5.24 12.25
C PHE A 42 -24.02 4.77 11.02
N CYS A 43 -23.14 5.61 10.49
CA CYS A 43 -22.28 5.25 9.35
C CYS A 43 -21.29 4.13 9.72
N PHE A 44 -20.69 4.21 10.92
CA PHE A 44 -19.80 3.15 11.42
C PHE A 44 -20.57 1.84 11.68
N GLY A 45 -21.75 1.90 12.25
CA GLY A 45 -22.61 0.72 12.42
C GLY A 45 -22.95 0.05 11.09
N LEU A 46 -23.21 0.82 10.03
CA LEU A 46 -23.52 0.27 8.70
C LEU A 46 -22.29 -0.26 7.95
N MET A 47 -21.19 0.49 7.92
CA MET A 47 -20.06 0.27 7.02
C MET A 47 -18.75 -0.01 7.74
N GLY A 48 -18.73 0.06 9.07
CA GLY A 48 -17.54 -0.15 9.89
C GLY A 48 -16.43 0.81 9.50
N LEU A 49 -15.21 0.30 9.41
CA LEU A 49 -14.00 1.05 9.05
C LEU A 49 -14.14 1.82 7.71
N MET A 50 -14.96 1.29 6.78
CA MET A 50 -15.19 1.94 5.49
C MET A 50 -16.00 3.24 5.60
N ALA A 51 -16.58 3.56 6.76
CA ALA A 51 -17.25 4.84 7.01
C ALA A 51 -16.29 6.04 6.86
N TYR A 52 -14.99 5.88 7.11
CA TYR A 52 -14.00 6.93 6.83
C TYR A 52 -13.82 7.20 5.34
N LEU A 53 -13.91 6.17 4.52
CA LEU A 53 -13.74 6.28 3.07
C LEU A 53 -15.04 6.69 2.37
N PHE A 54 -16.18 6.42 2.98
CA PHE A 54 -17.51 6.63 2.41
C PHE A 54 -17.74 8.07 1.89
N PRO A 55 -17.44 9.16 2.62
CA PRO A 55 -17.68 10.51 2.13
C PRO A 55 -16.91 10.81 0.84
N ILE A 56 -15.69 10.29 0.72
CA ILE A 56 -14.83 10.49 -0.45
C ILE A 56 -15.40 9.73 -1.66
N VAL A 57 -15.75 8.48 -1.48
CA VAL A 57 -16.35 7.64 -2.53
C VAL A 57 -17.67 8.24 -2.98
N PHE A 58 -18.53 8.62 -2.04
CA PHE A 58 -19.83 9.22 -2.32
C PHE A 58 -19.73 10.54 -3.11
N PHE A 59 -18.75 11.39 -2.76
CA PHE A 59 -18.48 12.62 -3.52
C PHE A 59 -18.03 12.30 -4.95
N LEU A 60 -17.09 11.38 -5.12
CA LEU A 60 -16.57 11.00 -6.44
C LEU A 60 -17.66 10.38 -7.32
N GLU A 61 -18.48 9.49 -6.77
CA GLU A 61 -19.60 8.87 -7.48
C GLU A 61 -20.65 9.91 -7.87
N SER A 62 -21.01 10.82 -6.96
CA SER A 62 -21.96 11.89 -7.23
C SER A 62 -21.44 12.85 -8.31
N ALA A 63 -20.18 13.26 -8.23
CA ALA A 63 -19.54 14.09 -9.25
C ALA A 63 -19.53 13.40 -10.61
N PHE A 64 -19.22 12.09 -10.62
CA PHE A 64 -19.19 11.30 -11.85
C PHE A 64 -20.57 11.18 -12.49
N ILE A 65 -21.64 10.99 -11.71
CA ILE A 65 -23.03 11.00 -12.21
C ILE A 65 -23.39 12.34 -12.83
N LEU A 66 -23.09 13.42 -12.12
CA LEU A 66 -23.45 14.79 -12.56
C LEU A 66 -22.78 15.18 -13.87
N ILE A 67 -21.54 14.71 -14.08
CA ILE A 67 -20.76 14.98 -15.30
C ILE A 67 -21.22 14.09 -16.46
N ASN A 68 -21.62 12.83 -16.18
CA ASN A 68 -21.89 11.82 -17.21
C ASN A 68 -23.38 11.44 -17.33
N LYS A 69 -24.30 12.38 -17.17
CA LYS A 69 -25.76 12.17 -17.11
C LYS A 69 -26.33 11.34 -18.29
N THR A 70 -25.71 11.37 -19.44
CA THR A 70 -26.25 10.75 -20.68
C THR A 70 -25.56 9.44 -21.07
N ASN A 71 -24.49 9.06 -20.40
CA ASN A 71 -23.66 7.93 -20.82
C ASN A 71 -24.03 6.65 -20.07
N ARG A 72 -24.69 5.70 -20.76
CA ARG A 72 -25.06 4.39 -20.18
C ARG A 72 -23.85 3.58 -19.67
N LEU A 73 -22.67 3.73 -20.28
CA LEU A 73 -21.45 3.06 -19.82
C LEU A 73 -20.96 3.64 -18.49
N ALA A 74 -21.19 4.91 -18.25
CA ALA A 74 -20.86 5.56 -16.98
C ALA A 74 -21.65 4.95 -15.81
N TYR A 75 -22.95 4.69 -16.01
CA TYR A 75 -23.79 4.06 -14.99
C TYR A 75 -23.34 2.63 -14.65
N LYS A 76 -22.88 1.85 -15.65
CA LYS A 76 -22.31 0.51 -15.38
C LYS A 76 -21.05 0.58 -14.54
N LYS A 77 -20.17 1.54 -14.82
CA LYS A 77 -18.94 1.76 -14.02
C LYS A 77 -19.27 2.19 -12.60
N LEU A 78 -20.26 3.06 -12.45
CA LEU A 78 -20.73 3.51 -11.15
C LEU A 78 -21.30 2.33 -10.33
N ALA A 79 -22.18 1.54 -10.93
CA ALA A 79 -22.73 0.36 -10.27
C ALA A 79 -21.63 -0.62 -9.84
N ALA A 80 -20.61 -0.81 -10.69
CA ALA A 80 -19.45 -1.65 -10.35
C ALA A 80 -18.62 -1.04 -9.22
N ALA A 81 -18.45 0.29 -9.16
CA ALA A 81 -17.73 0.96 -8.09
C ALA A 81 -18.49 0.85 -6.77
N PHE A 82 -19.81 1.02 -6.79
CA PHE A 82 -20.65 0.82 -5.62
C PHE A 82 -20.60 -0.62 -5.10
N VAL A 83 -20.76 -1.62 -5.98
CA VAL A 83 -20.62 -3.04 -5.62
C VAL A 83 -19.22 -3.34 -5.07
N MET A 84 -18.17 -2.77 -5.67
CA MET A 84 -16.82 -2.89 -5.16
C MET A 84 -16.68 -2.35 -3.75
N PHE A 85 -17.31 -1.20 -3.45
CA PHE A 85 -17.33 -0.61 -2.10
C PHE A 85 -18.01 -1.53 -1.08
N LEU A 86 -19.14 -2.18 -1.46
CA LEU A 86 -19.81 -3.17 -0.60
C LEU A 86 -18.89 -4.37 -0.28
N PHE A 87 -18.18 -4.89 -1.29
CA PHE A 87 -17.21 -5.97 -1.07
C PHE A 87 -16.00 -5.52 -0.25
N LEU A 88 -15.61 -4.25 -0.31
CA LEU A 88 -14.59 -3.69 0.60
C LEU A 88 -15.05 -3.72 2.06
N CYS A 89 -16.33 -3.43 2.34
CA CYS A 89 -16.88 -3.61 3.69
C CYS A 89 -16.80 -5.07 4.14
N GLY A 90 -17.12 -6.03 3.25
CA GLY A 90 -16.97 -7.46 3.53
C GLY A 90 -15.51 -7.88 3.75
N ALA A 91 -14.59 -7.35 2.96
CA ALA A 91 -13.15 -7.56 3.13
C ALA A 91 -12.66 -7.00 4.48
N ALA A 92 -13.08 -5.78 4.83
CA ALA A 92 -12.75 -5.17 6.10
C ALA A 92 -13.21 -6.05 7.27
N GLN A 93 -14.44 -6.59 7.21
CA GLN A 93 -14.95 -7.49 8.23
C GLN A 93 -14.10 -8.76 8.38
N LEU A 94 -13.76 -9.42 7.27
CA LEU A 94 -12.94 -10.63 7.30
C LEU A 94 -11.51 -10.39 7.79
N LEU A 95 -10.96 -9.20 7.53
CA LEU A 95 -9.58 -8.85 7.91
C LEU A 95 -9.45 -8.37 9.35
N THR A 96 -10.50 -7.77 9.92
CA THR A 96 -10.48 -7.22 11.28
C THR A 96 -10.97 -8.25 12.30
N ASP A 97 -12.28 -8.52 12.28
CA ASP A 97 -12.94 -9.33 13.31
C ASP A 97 -13.19 -10.77 12.85
N GLY A 98 -13.03 -11.04 11.55
CA GLY A 98 -13.30 -12.36 10.97
C GLY A 98 -14.77 -12.74 10.99
N TYR A 99 -15.03 -14.05 10.79
CA TYR A 99 -16.37 -14.62 10.91
C TYR A 99 -16.66 -14.99 12.36
N MET A 100 -17.61 -14.30 12.98
CA MET A 100 -18.08 -14.62 14.32
C MET A 100 -19.23 -15.64 14.25
N GLN A 101 -18.97 -16.87 14.71
CA GLN A 101 -19.95 -17.94 14.77
C GLN A 101 -20.99 -17.61 15.87
N SER A 102 -22.27 -17.70 15.55
CA SER A 102 -23.41 -17.43 16.46
C SER A 102 -23.74 -15.95 16.72
N THR A 103 -23.24 -15.01 15.92
CA THR A 103 -23.52 -13.57 16.07
C THR A 103 -24.63 -13.14 15.12
N THR A 104 -25.51 -12.26 15.58
CA THR A 104 -26.57 -11.68 14.74
C THR A 104 -26.03 -10.49 13.95
N LEU A 105 -26.73 -10.10 12.85
CA LEU A 105 -26.36 -8.93 12.06
C LEU A 105 -26.34 -7.63 12.89
N LEU A 106 -27.20 -7.55 13.91
CA LEU A 106 -27.25 -6.41 14.82
C LEU A 106 -26.02 -6.31 15.73
N ASP A 107 -25.42 -7.44 16.07
CA ASP A 107 -24.19 -7.45 16.88
C ASP A 107 -23.00 -6.88 16.07
N TYR A 108 -22.93 -7.19 14.77
CA TYR A 108 -21.94 -6.55 13.88
C TYR A 108 -22.14 -5.04 13.77
N TYR A 109 -23.41 -4.59 13.73
CA TYR A 109 -23.72 -3.16 13.76
C TYR A 109 -23.25 -2.51 15.06
N ALA A 110 -23.64 -3.07 16.22
CA ALA A 110 -23.29 -2.54 17.53
C ALA A 110 -21.78 -2.48 17.76
N LEU A 111 -21.09 -3.59 17.43
CA LEU A 111 -19.64 -3.68 17.57
C LEU A 111 -18.92 -2.63 16.72
N SER A 112 -19.33 -2.48 15.46
CA SER A 112 -18.72 -1.50 14.55
C SER A 112 -19.06 -0.05 14.92
N ALA A 113 -20.23 0.22 15.47
CA ALA A 113 -20.60 1.55 15.96
C ALA A 113 -19.77 1.95 17.19
N ASP A 114 -19.54 1.01 18.13
CA ASP A 114 -18.84 1.29 19.38
C ASP A 114 -17.31 1.36 19.19
N TYR A 115 -16.74 0.38 18.45
CA TYR A 115 -15.29 0.28 18.30
C TYR A 115 -14.73 0.93 17.02
N LYS A 116 -15.61 1.37 16.10
CA LYS A 116 -15.24 1.96 14.80
C LYS A 116 -14.34 1.05 13.95
N THR A 117 -14.51 -0.25 14.11
CA THR A 117 -13.77 -1.32 13.41
C THR A 117 -14.70 -2.20 12.60
N GLY A 118 -14.17 -3.23 11.94
CA GLY A 118 -14.98 -4.18 11.18
C GLY A 118 -15.52 -3.61 9.86
N GLY A 119 -16.46 -4.36 9.30
CA GLY A 119 -17.18 -3.99 8.07
C GLY A 119 -18.61 -3.51 8.30
N GLY A 120 -19.03 -3.38 9.55
CA GLY A 120 -20.39 -2.99 9.92
C GLY A 120 -21.43 -4.05 9.56
N LEU A 121 -22.68 -3.63 9.56
CA LEU A 121 -23.82 -4.47 9.19
C LEU A 121 -23.67 -5.01 7.74
N ILE A 122 -23.22 -4.17 6.81
CA ILE A 122 -23.05 -4.55 5.40
C ILE A 122 -21.92 -5.59 5.26
N GLY A 123 -20.78 -5.32 5.89
CA GLY A 123 -19.65 -6.26 5.88
C GLY A 123 -19.99 -7.57 6.57
N GLY A 124 -20.70 -7.53 7.71
CA GLY A 124 -21.21 -8.69 8.42
C GLY A 124 -22.16 -9.54 7.57
N ALA A 125 -23.11 -8.90 6.88
CA ALA A 125 -24.05 -9.58 5.98
C ALA A 125 -23.35 -10.31 4.84
N ILE A 126 -22.36 -9.68 4.21
CA ILE A 126 -21.56 -10.29 3.13
C ILE A 126 -20.70 -11.42 3.71
N CYS A 127 -20.04 -11.20 4.85
CA CYS A 127 -19.21 -12.17 5.54
C CYS A 127 -20.02 -13.42 5.91
N ILE A 128 -21.16 -13.27 6.55
CA ILE A 128 -22.04 -14.39 6.91
C ILE A 128 -22.49 -15.15 5.67
N SER A 129 -22.98 -14.44 4.65
CA SER A 129 -23.52 -15.08 3.44
C SER A 129 -22.47 -15.90 2.70
N VAL A 130 -21.27 -15.34 2.58
CA VAL A 130 -20.19 -15.98 1.81
C VAL A 130 -19.51 -17.07 2.63
N THR A 131 -19.26 -16.85 3.93
CA THR A 131 -18.56 -17.80 4.80
C THR A 131 -19.44 -18.98 5.19
N SER A 132 -20.74 -18.78 5.34
CA SER A 132 -21.68 -19.90 5.61
C SER A 132 -21.79 -20.86 4.43
N ALA A 133 -21.67 -20.35 3.20
CA ALA A 133 -21.78 -21.17 1.98
C ALA A 133 -20.47 -21.86 1.60
N PHE A 134 -19.33 -21.19 1.76
CA PHE A 134 -18.03 -21.63 1.21
C PHE A 134 -16.91 -21.76 2.26
N GLY A 135 -17.24 -21.55 3.53
CA GLY A 135 -16.25 -21.52 4.61
C GLY A 135 -15.38 -20.24 4.57
N THR A 136 -14.56 -20.05 5.59
CA THR A 136 -13.73 -18.84 5.73
C THR A 136 -12.73 -18.67 4.58
N ILE A 137 -12.07 -19.75 4.16
CA ILE A 137 -11.10 -19.71 3.03
C ILE A 137 -11.83 -19.36 1.73
N GLY A 138 -12.99 -19.99 1.47
CA GLY A 138 -13.83 -19.68 0.32
C GLY A 138 -14.31 -18.24 0.32
N GLY A 139 -14.59 -17.66 1.50
CA GLY A 139 -14.94 -16.26 1.69
C GLY A 139 -13.90 -15.31 1.14
N TYR A 140 -12.64 -15.49 1.50
CA TYR A 140 -11.54 -14.68 0.96
C TYR A 140 -11.43 -14.80 -0.58
N VAL A 141 -11.51 -16.01 -1.11
CA VAL A 141 -11.42 -16.24 -2.56
C VAL A 141 -12.54 -15.52 -3.32
N ILE A 142 -13.78 -15.59 -2.81
CA ILE A 142 -14.94 -14.95 -3.45
C ILE A 142 -14.83 -13.43 -3.40
N ILE A 143 -14.41 -12.85 -2.28
CA ILE A 143 -14.23 -11.40 -2.16
C ILE A 143 -13.14 -10.91 -3.11
N ILE A 144 -12.01 -11.62 -3.21
CA ILE A 144 -10.94 -11.28 -4.15
C ILE A 144 -11.44 -11.37 -5.60
N LEU A 145 -12.18 -12.44 -5.93
CA LEU A 145 -12.75 -12.62 -7.27
C LEU A 145 -13.73 -11.49 -7.61
N ALA A 146 -14.64 -11.14 -6.70
CA ALA A 146 -15.58 -10.05 -6.88
C ALA A 146 -14.87 -8.71 -7.09
N PHE A 147 -13.80 -8.46 -6.33
CA PHE A 147 -12.98 -7.27 -6.49
C PHE A 147 -12.32 -7.19 -7.88
N VAL A 148 -11.75 -8.30 -8.35
CA VAL A 148 -11.15 -8.40 -9.67
C VAL A 148 -12.19 -8.15 -10.77
N VAL A 149 -13.38 -8.75 -10.66
CA VAL A 149 -14.48 -8.55 -11.65
C VAL A 149 -14.93 -7.09 -11.66
N CYS A 150 -15.12 -6.45 -10.50
CA CYS A 150 -15.48 -5.03 -10.43
C CYS A 150 -14.40 -4.14 -11.07
N MET A 151 -13.13 -4.42 -10.81
CA MET A 151 -12.00 -3.69 -11.43
C MET A 151 -12.00 -3.79 -12.95
N ILE A 152 -12.33 -4.95 -13.50
CA ILE A 152 -12.45 -5.14 -14.97
C ILE A 152 -13.55 -4.25 -15.53
N ILE A 153 -14.72 -4.24 -14.87
CA ILE A 153 -15.89 -3.47 -15.33
C ILE A 153 -15.59 -1.96 -15.26
N ILE A 154 -14.96 -1.49 -14.20
CA ILE A 154 -14.60 -0.08 -14.03
C ILE A 154 -13.58 0.36 -15.08
N THR A 155 -12.54 -0.44 -15.27
CA THR A 155 -11.40 -0.10 -16.14
C THR A 155 -11.76 -0.26 -17.63
N GLN A 156 -12.77 -1.08 -17.96
CA GLN A 156 -13.16 -1.44 -19.34
C GLN A 156 -11.98 -1.94 -20.20
N ARG A 157 -10.93 -2.44 -19.57
CA ARG A 157 -9.74 -2.99 -20.22
C ARG A 157 -9.69 -4.49 -19.97
N SER A 158 -9.13 -5.21 -20.92
CA SER A 158 -8.90 -6.65 -20.76
C SER A 158 -8.01 -6.88 -19.52
N LEU A 159 -8.37 -7.87 -18.72
CA LEU A 159 -7.55 -8.36 -17.61
C LEU A 159 -6.10 -8.62 -18.04
N LEU A 160 -5.93 -9.10 -19.27
CA LEU A 160 -4.62 -9.37 -19.85
C LEU A 160 -3.75 -8.11 -19.90
N ASP A 161 -4.32 -6.96 -20.31
CA ASP A 161 -3.58 -5.68 -20.35
C ASP A 161 -3.21 -5.19 -18.94
N PHE A 162 -4.09 -5.40 -17.97
CA PHE A 162 -3.82 -5.00 -16.57
C PHE A 162 -2.76 -5.90 -15.93
N VAL A 163 -2.91 -7.22 -16.08
CA VAL A 163 -1.96 -8.22 -15.58
C VAL A 163 -0.60 -8.04 -16.25
N THR A 164 -0.56 -7.83 -17.57
CA THR A 164 0.69 -7.60 -18.32
C THR A 164 1.41 -6.34 -17.83
N ARG A 165 0.68 -5.25 -17.56
CA ARG A 165 1.28 -4.02 -17.00
C ARG A 165 1.75 -4.20 -15.57
N LEU A 166 1.00 -4.95 -14.75
CA LEU A 166 1.40 -5.27 -13.38
C LEU A 166 2.65 -6.15 -13.36
N VAL A 167 2.65 -7.21 -14.19
CA VAL A 167 3.81 -8.11 -14.33
C VAL A 167 5.02 -7.36 -14.86
N MET A 168 4.86 -6.51 -15.89
CA MET A 168 5.97 -5.69 -16.39
C MET A 168 6.52 -4.75 -15.32
N LYS A 169 5.67 -4.06 -14.55
CA LYS A 169 6.13 -3.21 -13.44
C LYS A 169 6.87 -3.99 -12.35
N VAL A 170 6.39 -5.18 -12.00
CA VAL A 170 7.07 -6.05 -11.03
C VAL A 170 8.39 -6.56 -11.60
N CYS A 171 8.40 -7.00 -12.86
CA CYS A 171 9.63 -7.41 -13.55
C CYS A 171 10.66 -6.27 -13.64
N ASP A 172 10.23 -5.08 -14.01
CA ASP A 172 11.10 -3.90 -14.09
C ASP A 172 11.65 -3.53 -12.70
N PHE A 173 10.83 -3.60 -11.66
CA PHE A 173 11.27 -3.37 -10.29
C PHE A 173 12.29 -4.40 -9.80
N VAL A 174 12.05 -5.69 -10.09
CA VAL A 174 12.98 -6.78 -9.75
C VAL A 174 14.28 -6.64 -10.56
N LYS A 175 14.17 -6.32 -11.86
CA LYS A 175 15.31 -6.12 -12.76
C LYS A 175 16.18 -4.93 -12.33
N ASP A 176 15.56 -3.82 -11.93
CA ASP A 176 16.26 -2.63 -11.45
C ASP A 176 17.00 -2.92 -10.12
N ARG A 177 16.39 -3.68 -9.21
CA ARG A 177 17.06 -4.17 -7.99
C ARG A 177 18.23 -5.09 -8.30
N HIS A 178 18.04 -6.03 -9.24
CA HIS A 178 19.10 -6.97 -9.63
C HIS A 178 20.26 -6.25 -10.32
N MET A 179 19.97 -5.27 -11.17
CA MET A 179 20.99 -4.45 -11.85
C MET A 179 21.78 -3.61 -10.85
N ARG A 180 21.14 -2.98 -9.86
CA ARG A 180 21.83 -2.24 -8.79
C ARG A 180 22.72 -3.14 -7.94
N TYR A 181 22.29 -4.37 -7.69
CA TYR A 181 23.08 -5.35 -6.96
C TYR A 181 24.32 -5.80 -7.75
N MET A 182 24.16 -6.02 -9.05
CA MET A 182 25.26 -6.40 -9.95
C MET A 182 26.25 -5.25 -10.18
N GLN A 183 25.80 -4.01 -10.28
CA GLN A 183 26.68 -2.84 -10.45
C GLN A 183 27.56 -2.55 -9.22
N GLY A 184 27.10 -2.90 -8.02
CA GLY A 184 27.89 -2.72 -6.80
C GLY A 184 28.95 -3.82 -6.55
N GLN A 185 28.93 -4.92 -7.27
CA GLN A 185 29.92 -6.00 -7.12
C GLN A 185 31.32 -5.64 -7.66
N PRO A 186 31.48 -5.12 -8.89
CA PRO A 186 32.79 -4.82 -9.46
C PRO A 186 33.54 -3.72 -8.71
N GLU A 187 32.84 -2.74 -8.12
CA GLU A 187 33.51 -1.72 -7.27
C GLU A 187 34.04 -2.33 -5.97
N ARG A 188 33.30 -3.24 -5.35
CA ARG A 188 33.77 -3.92 -4.12
C ARG A 188 34.95 -4.85 -4.37
N GLU A 189 35.01 -5.48 -5.54
CA GLU A 189 36.14 -6.31 -5.94
C GLU A 189 37.40 -5.47 -6.20
N ARG A 190 37.27 -4.36 -6.94
CA ARG A 190 38.36 -3.39 -7.14
C ARG A 190 38.92 -2.87 -5.81
N TYR A 191 38.05 -2.50 -4.89
CA TYR A 191 38.46 -2.02 -3.56
C TYR A 191 39.17 -3.10 -2.72
N ARG A 192 38.77 -4.36 -2.89
CA ARG A 192 39.44 -5.48 -2.23
C ARG A 192 40.81 -5.75 -2.85
N GLU A 193 40.93 -5.68 -4.16
CA GLU A 193 42.19 -5.85 -4.87
C GLU A 193 43.19 -4.74 -4.56
N GLU A 194 42.76 -3.48 -4.54
CA GLU A 194 43.59 -2.34 -4.16
C GLU A 194 44.12 -2.49 -2.73
N ARG A 195 43.27 -2.84 -1.78
CA ARG A 195 43.74 -3.10 -0.40
C ARG A 195 44.62 -4.31 -0.28
N ALA A 196 44.46 -5.32 -1.13
CA ALA A 196 45.36 -6.47 -1.15
C ALA A 196 46.73 -6.08 -1.69
N ARG A 197 46.82 -5.27 -2.75
CA ARG A 197 48.05 -4.71 -3.30
C ARG A 197 48.79 -3.81 -2.30
N GLU A 198 48.07 -2.92 -1.63
CA GLU A 198 48.64 -2.08 -0.56
C GLU A 198 49.27 -2.91 0.57
N ARG A 199 48.56 -3.95 1.01
CA ARG A 199 49.10 -4.86 2.05
C ARG A 199 50.35 -5.63 1.58
N GLN A 200 50.45 -5.98 0.29
CA GLN A 200 51.64 -6.61 -0.29
C GLN A 200 52.82 -5.66 -0.31
N LEU A 201 52.62 -4.43 -0.78
CA LEU A 201 53.68 -3.39 -0.80
C LEU A 201 54.22 -3.09 0.61
N ILE A 202 53.31 -2.96 1.60
CA ILE A 202 53.74 -2.74 2.99
C ILE A 202 54.55 -3.94 3.54
N ARG A 203 54.22 -5.17 3.14
CA ARG A 203 54.95 -6.36 3.54
C ARG A 203 56.35 -6.43 2.88
N GLU A 204 56.45 -6.03 1.62
CA GLU A 204 57.73 -5.97 0.90
C GLU A 204 58.64 -4.91 1.49
N GLN A 205 58.15 -3.71 1.75
CA GLN A 205 58.91 -2.65 2.41
C GLN A 205 59.41 -3.08 3.79
N ARG A 206 58.58 -3.72 4.61
CA ARG A 206 59.00 -4.26 5.92
C ARG A 206 60.07 -5.39 5.80
N ARG A 207 60.02 -6.15 4.70
CA ARG A 207 61.04 -7.16 4.42
C ARG A 207 62.35 -6.50 4.05
N GLU A 208 62.36 -5.53 3.16
CA GLU A 208 63.54 -4.76 2.76
C GLU A 208 64.18 -4.02 3.93
N GLU A 209 63.36 -3.39 4.79
CA GLU A 209 63.86 -2.76 6.01
C GLU A 209 64.52 -3.78 6.97
N ARG A 210 63.96 -4.98 7.12
CA ARG A 210 64.55 -6.03 7.93
C ARG A 210 65.88 -6.52 7.36
N VAL A 211 65.94 -6.72 6.05
CA VAL A 211 67.17 -7.11 5.39
C VAL A 211 68.28 -6.05 5.56
N ARG A 212 67.95 -4.79 5.36
CA ARG A 212 68.82 -3.64 5.56
C ARG A 212 69.34 -3.56 7.00
N ARG A 213 68.52 -3.73 8.00
CA ARG A 213 68.93 -3.78 9.41
C ARG A 213 69.88 -4.94 9.72
N LEU A 214 69.62 -6.13 9.12
CA LEU A 214 70.51 -7.28 9.30
C LEU A 214 71.84 -7.05 8.61
N GLU A 215 71.89 -6.36 7.47
CA GLU A 215 73.13 -5.98 6.78
C GLU A 215 73.90 -4.94 7.62
N GLU A 216 73.24 -3.94 8.17
CA GLU A 216 73.87 -2.96 9.09
C GLU A 216 74.45 -3.64 10.35
N ASP A 217 73.73 -4.56 10.97
CA ASP A 217 74.20 -5.31 12.13
C ASP A 217 75.38 -6.22 11.79
N CYS A 218 75.37 -6.85 10.61
CA CYS A 218 76.52 -7.64 10.14
C CYS A 218 77.77 -6.78 9.90
N LEU A 219 77.60 -5.55 9.36
CA LEU A 219 78.76 -4.64 9.14
C LEU A 219 79.34 -4.12 10.47
N LEU A 220 78.51 -3.93 11.48
CA LEU A 220 78.92 -3.55 12.83
C LEU A 220 79.75 -4.64 13.53
N TYR A 221 79.47 -5.94 13.24
CA TYR A 221 80.21 -7.08 13.82
C TYR A 221 81.55 -7.39 13.09
N THR A 222 81.71 -6.94 11.84
CA THR A 222 82.94 -7.16 11.05
C THR A 222 83.94 -5.99 11.13
N SER A 223 83.59 -4.92 11.87
CA SER A 223 84.52 -3.82 12.14
C SER A 223 85.61 -4.29 13.17
N PRO A 224 86.85 -4.22 12.89
CA PRO A 224 87.93 -4.66 13.82
C PRO A 224 87.90 -3.80 15.11
N SER A 225 87.91 -4.49 16.24
CA SER A 225 87.94 -3.88 17.58
C SER A 225 89.13 -2.95 17.72
N PRO A 226 89.00 -1.73 18.23
CA PRO A 226 90.13 -0.81 18.42
C PRO A 226 91.04 -1.25 19.59
N ARG A 227 91.05 -2.52 20.02
CA ARG A 227 91.85 -3.02 21.12
C ARG A 227 93.05 -3.88 20.72
N ASP A 228 93.32 -4.06 19.42
CA ASP A 228 94.45 -4.84 18.93
C ASP A 228 95.49 -3.94 18.30
N SER A 229 95.92 -2.89 19.03
CA SER A 229 97.09 -2.09 18.71
C SER A 229 97.81 -1.75 20.01
#